data_adef708d2a95bfc1b4efea3f76f4af1d
#
_entry.id   adef708d2a95bfc1b4efea3f76f4af1d
#
_cell.length_a   1.000
_cell.length_b   1.000
_cell.length_c   1.000
_cell.angle_alpha   90.00
_cell.angle_beta   90.00
_cell.angle_gamma   90.00
#
_symmetry.space_group_name_H-M   'P 1'
#
loop_
_entity.id
_entity.type
_entity.pdbx_description
1 polymer ?
#
loop_
_entity_poly.entity_id
_entity_poly.type
_entity_poly.pdbx_seq_one_letter_code
_entity_poly.pdbx_strand_id
1 'polypeptide(L)'
;MLSSFEGEAVRPTSDRAREALFNILAMQTRGARVLDLFCGSGALGLEAYSRGASEVVFNDLSKDSLSILKKNLNALKITTGGEVKVCNYDYVACLDIQRGGFDLILIDPPYRLDCGATALEKIVKKGLLAEDGIVVYEWDKPLELEIEGLERYDERRYGKAYFTFYKATTV
;
A
#
# COMPACT_ATOMS: atom_id res chain seq x y z
N MET A 1 14.63 -4.14 14.31
CA MET A 1 13.19 -4.36 14.46
C MET A 1 12.46 -3.04 14.33
N LEU A 2 11.43 -2.99 13.50
CA LEU A 2 10.62 -1.78 13.33
C LEU A 2 9.64 -1.62 14.50
N SER A 3 9.41 -0.37 14.91
CA SER A 3 8.37 -0.07 15.90
C SER A 3 7.00 -0.35 15.31
N SER A 4 6.10 -0.92 16.10
CA SER A 4 4.73 -1.20 15.71
C SER A 4 3.75 -0.47 16.62
N PHE A 5 2.53 -0.30 16.13
CA PHE A 5 1.45 0.31 16.88
C PHE A 5 0.76 -0.75 17.74
N GLU A 6 0.59 -0.47 19.04
CA GLU A 6 -0.17 -1.34 19.94
C GLU A 6 -1.61 -0.85 20.00
N GLY A 7 -2.57 -1.71 19.67
CA GLY A 7 -3.98 -1.38 19.74
C GLY A 7 -4.81 -2.13 18.70
N GLU A 8 -6.12 -2.14 18.92
CA GLU A 8 -7.07 -2.86 18.05
C GLU A 8 -7.36 -2.14 16.74
N ALA A 9 -7.05 -0.84 16.65
CA ALA A 9 -7.35 -0.03 15.48
C ALA A 9 -6.41 -0.31 14.29
N VAL A 10 -5.25 -0.89 14.55
CA VAL A 10 -4.23 -1.18 13.52
C VAL A 10 -3.99 -2.69 13.48
N ARG A 11 -4.11 -3.25 12.29
CA ARG A 11 -3.82 -4.66 12.06
C ARG A 11 -2.44 -4.77 11.42
N PRO A 12 -1.42 -5.21 12.18
CA PRO A 12 -0.09 -5.40 11.59
C PRO A 12 -0.10 -6.61 10.65
N THR A 13 0.43 -6.42 9.45
CA THR A 13 0.75 -7.53 8.56
C THR A 13 1.91 -8.29 9.19
N SER A 14 1.78 -9.61 9.31
CA SER A 14 2.86 -10.42 9.88
C SER A 14 4.11 -10.34 9.01
N ASP A 15 5.27 -10.49 9.63
CA ASP A 15 6.56 -10.48 8.92
C ASP A 15 6.61 -11.55 7.82
N ARG A 16 6.05 -12.73 8.10
CA ARG A 16 6.00 -13.84 7.12
C ARG A 16 5.11 -13.51 5.93
N ALA A 17 3.92 -12.93 6.20
CA ALA A 17 3.01 -12.54 5.14
C ALA A 17 3.63 -11.43 4.25
N ARG A 18 4.27 -10.46 4.89
CA ARG A 18 4.96 -9.38 4.17
C ARG A 18 6.09 -9.91 3.29
N GLU A 19 6.93 -10.77 3.83
CA GLU A 19 8.02 -11.39 3.08
C GLU A 19 7.48 -12.20 1.90
N ALA A 20 6.46 -13.03 2.13
CA ALA A 20 5.84 -13.83 1.08
C ALA A 20 5.24 -12.94 -0.01
N LEU A 21 4.53 -11.87 0.38
CA LEU A 21 3.95 -10.92 -0.57
C LEU A 21 5.04 -10.32 -1.46
N PHE A 22 6.10 -9.78 -0.87
CA PHE A 22 7.15 -9.11 -1.64
C PHE A 22 8.04 -10.08 -2.41
N ASN A 23 8.09 -11.34 -2.05
CA ASN A 23 8.70 -12.36 -2.90
C ASN A 23 7.92 -12.53 -4.21
N ILE A 24 6.58 -12.48 -4.14
CA ILE A 24 5.72 -12.49 -5.33
C ILE A 24 5.89 -11.20 -6.13
N LEU A 25 6.00 -10.07 -5.45
CA LEU A 25 6.07 -8.74 -6.07
C LEU A 25 7.48 -8.31 -6.46
N ALA A 26 8.48 -9.21 -6.38
CA ALA A 26 9.88 -8.83 -6.55
C ALA A 26 10.15 -8.06 -7.85
N MET A 27 9.60 -8.54 -8.97
CA MET A 27 9.79 -7.90 -10.27
C MET A 27 9.07 -6.56 -10.37
N GLN A 28 7.87 -6.46 -9.80
CA GLN A 28 7.07 -5.24 -9.83
C GLN A 28 7.60 -4.16 -8.87
N THR A 29 8.35 -4.56 -7.84
CA THR A 29 8.84 -3.64 -6.81
C THR A 29 10.14 -2.94 -7.22
N ARG A 30 11.03 -3.63 -7.92
CA ARG A 30 12.33 -3.07 -8.29
C ARG A 30 12.14 -1.89 -9.24
N GLY A 31 12.63 -0.72 -8.83
CA GLY A 31 12.48 0.51 -9.59
C GLY A 31 11.10 1.12 -9.57
N ALA A 32 10.18 0.57 -8.79
CA ALA A 32 8.78 0.96 -8.78
C ALA A 32 8.53 2.28 -8.05
N ARG A 33 7.52 2.99 -8.50
CA ARG A 33 6.91 4.08 -7.77
C ARG A 33 5.73 3.50 -7.00
N VAL A 34 5.78 3.59 -5.67
CA VAL A 34 4.88 2.88 -4.75
C VAL A 34 4.06 3.86 -3.91
N LEU A 35 2.78 3.58 -3.77
CA LEU A 35 1.90 4.28 -2.82
C LEU A 35 1.46 3.29 -1.74
N ASP A 36 1.77 3.60 -0.49
CA ASP A 36 1.29 2.88 0.69
C ASP A 36 0.18 3.72 1.33
N LEU A 37 -1.07 3.41 0.96
CA LEU A 37 -2.23 4.29 1.20
C LEU A 37 -2.66 4.36 2.67
N PHE A 38 -2.48 3.29 3.41
CA PHE A 38 -2.74 3.19 4.85
C PHE A 38 -1.47 2.67 5.51
N CYS A 39 -0.46 3.49 5.59
CA CYS A 39 0.88 2.98 5.87
C CYS A 39 1.11 2.51 7.31
N GLY A 40 0.34 3.00 8.27
CA GLY A 40 0.58 2.66 9.66
C GLY A 40 2.02 2.96 10.07
N SER A 41 2.70 1.95 10.59
CA SER A 41 4.12 2.07 10.97
C SER A 41 5.07 2.10 9.77
N GLY A 42 4.55 1.84 8.55
CA GLY A 42 5.33 1.87 7.32
C GLY A 42 5.89 0.52 6.89
N ALA A 43 5.46 -0.57 7.50
CA ALA A 43 6.07 -1.88 7.24
C ALA A 43 6.06 -2.29 5.76
N LEU A 44 4.92 -2.12 5.07
CA LEU A 44 4.82 -2.50 3.65
C LEU A 44 5.65 -1.59 2.75
N GLY A 45 5.50 -0.28 2.89
CA GLY A 45 6.26 0.68 2.09
C GLY A 45 7.76 0.62 2.33
N LEU A 46 8.18 0.38 3.59
CA LEU A 46 9.59 0.20 3.91
C LEU A 46 10.16 -1.08 3.30
N GLU A 47 9.36 -2.14 3.26
CA GLU A 47 9.76 -3.37 2.57
C GLU A 47 9.96 -3.10 1.08
N ALA A 48 9.02 -2.38 0.46
CA ALA A 48 9.15 -1.98 -0.95
C ALA A 48 10.43 -1.17 -1.19
N TYR A 49 10.70 -0.20 -0.31
CA TYR A 49 11.90 0.62 -0.42
C TYR A 49 13.18 -0.22 -0.32
N SER A 50 13.22 -1.14 0.65
CA SER A 50 14.38 -2.02 0.85
C SER A 50 14.61 -2.97 -0.34
N ARG A 51 13.57 -3.26 -1.10
CA ARG A 51 13.64 -4.13 -2.29
C ARG A 51 13.84 -3.35 -3.58
N GLY A 52 14.16 -2.08 -3.50
CA GLY A 52 14.60 -1.29 -4.66
C GLY A 52 13.56 -0.40 -5.29
N ALA A 53 12.44 -0.11 -4.62
CA ALA A 53 11.50 0.89 -5.10
C ALA A 53 12.21 2.23 -5.31
N SER A 54 11.89 2.93 -6.40
CA SER A 54 12.51 4.21 -6.71
C SER A 54 11.88 5.36 -5.93
N GLU A 55 10.60 5.24 -5.58
CA GLU A 55 9.87 6.23 -4.80
C GLU A 55 8.80 5.53 -3.97
N VAL A 56 8.66 5.94 -2.72
CA VAL A 56 7.56 5.46 -1.87
C VAL A 56 6.85 6.65 -1.26
N VAL A 57 5.54 6.71 -1.49
CA VAL A 57 4.66 7.68 -0.84
C VAL A 57 3.92 6.95 0.26
N PHE A 58 4.17 7.36 1.50
CA PHE A 58 3.47 6.85 2.68
C PHE A 58 2.34 7.79 3.03
N ASN A 59 1.15 7.25 3.26
CA ASN A 59 0.02 8.05 3.72
C ASN A 59 -0.68 7.38 4.89
N ASP A 60 -1.05 8.16 5.87
CA ASP A 60 -1.95 7.73 6.93
C ASP A 60 -2.70 8.93 7.51
N LEU A 61 -3.93 8.71 7.93
CA LEU A 61 -4.72 9.73 8.61
C LEU A 61 -4.23 9.93 10.05
N SER A 62 -3.72 8.88 10.68
CA SER A 62 -3.29 8.87 12.06
C SER A 62 -1.92 9.52 12.24
N LYS A 63 -1.88 10.61 13.00
CA LYS A 63 -0.61 11.25 13.35
C LYS A 63 0.25 10.35 14.23
N ASP A 64 -0.37 9.51 15.06
CA ASP A 64 0.35 8.56 15.90
C ASP A 64 1.07 7.52 15.03
N SER A 65 0.41 7.00 14.02
CA SER A 65 1.03 6.09 13.04
C SER A 65 2.21 6.75 12.35
N LEU A 66 2.04 7.99 11.91
CA LEU A 66 3.12 8.72 11.24
C LEU A 66 4.31 9.02 12.17
N SER A 67 4.05 9.20 13.47
CA SER A 67 5.15 9.33 14.45
C SER A 67 5.98 8.05 14.51
N ILE A 68 5.33 6.89 14.48
CA ILE A 68 6.01 5.60 14.47
C ILE A 68 6.78 5.41 13.15
N LEU A 69 6.15 5.75 12.03
CA LEU A 69 6.83 5.72 10.73
C LEU A 69 8.10 6.56 10.74
N LYS A 70 8.03 7.79 11.28
CA LYS A 70 9.20 8.67 11.36
C LYS A 70 10.32 8.06 12.19
N LYS A 71 9.98 7.40 13.31
CA LYS A 71 10.97 6.68 14.11
C LYS A 71 11.63 5.56 13.30
N ASN A 72 10.85 4.81 12.55
CA ASN A 72 11.36 3.74 11.71
C ASN A 72 12.26 4.28 10.59
N LEU A 73 11.86 5.38 9.95
CA LEU A 73 12.68 6.04 8.93
C LEU A 73 14.02 6.51 9.51
N ASN A 74 13.99 7.14 10.68
CA ASN A 74 15.21 7.59 11.35
C ASN A 74 16.11 6.43 11.71
N ALA A 75 15.55 5.35 12.23
CA ALA A 75 16.31 4.16 12.59
C ALA A 75 17.01 3.54 11.39
N LEU A 76 16.39 3.62 10.21
CA LEU A 76 16.94 3.12 8.96
C LEU A 76 17.77 4.17 8.20
N LYS A 77 17.92 5.36 8.77
CA LYS A 77 18.65 6.49 8.17
C LYS A 77 18.09 6.91 6.81
N ILE A 78 16.77 6.87 6.67
CA ILE A 78 16.06 7.28 5.47
C ILE A 78 15.54 8.71 5.66
N THR A 79 15.91 9.62 4.76
CA THR A 79 15.44 10.99 4.79
C THR A 79 14.19 11.15 3.90
N THR A 80 13.28 12.05 4.32
CA THR A 80 12.08 12.37 3.54
C THR A 80 12.30 13.58 2.64
N GLY A 81 11.45 13.70 1.61
CA GLY A 81 11.45 14.86 0.71
C GLY A 81 11.98 14.59 -0.69
N GLY A 82 12.57 13.44 -0.93
CA GLY A 82 13.00 13.00 -2.26
C GLY A 82 12.26 11.76 -2.70
N GLU A 83 12.94 10.62 -2.61
CA GLU A 83 12.39 9.32 -2.96
C GLU A 83 11.33 8.84 -1.96
N VAL A 84 11.33 9.37 -0.76
CA VAL A 84 10.39 9.00 0.30
C VAL A 84 9.58 10.22 0.71
N LYS A 85 8.27 10.12 0.55
CA LYS A 85 7.32 11.18 0.90
C LYS A 85 6.35 10.68 1.94
N VAL A 86 5.97 11.55 2.88
CA VAL A 86 5.02 11.24 3.94
C VAL A 86 3.86 12.21 3.87
N CYS A 87 2.65 11.68 3.79
CA CYS A 87 1.40 12.44 3.71
C CYS A 87 0.50 12.11 4.89
N ASN A 88 -0.26 13.11 5.34
CA ASN A 88 -1.20 12.94 6.46
C ASN A 88 -2.61 13.32 6.00
N TYR A 89 -3.21 12.47 5.19
CA TYR A 89 -4.56 12.70 4.64
C TYR A 89 -5.43 11.47 4.84
N ASP A 90 -6.76 11.66 4.86
CA ASP A 90 -7.63 10.52 4.66
C ASP A 90 -7.37 9.94 3.25
N TYR A 91 -7.77 8.69 3.04
CA TYR A 91 -7.41 8.01 1.80
C TYR A 91 -8.02 8.66 0.56
N VAL A 92 -9.22 9.24 0.67
CA VAL A 92 -9.86 9.93 -0.46
C VAL A 92 -9.07 11.17 -0.85
N ALA A 93 -8.74 12.02 0.13
CA ALA A 93 -7.95 13.22 -0.12
C ALA A 93 -6.56 12.87 -0.63
N CYS A 94 -5.94 11.82 -0.09
CA CYS A 94 -4.64 11.34 -0.56
C CYS A 94 -4.71 10.96 -2.04
N LEU A 95 -5.69 10.15 -2.43
CA LEU A 95 -5.84 9.74 -3.82
C LEU A 95 -6.10 10.93 -4.75
N ASP A 96 -6.83 11.93 -4.26
CA ASP A 96 -7.15 13.12 -5.06
C ASP A 96 -5.92 13.96 -5.41
N ILE A 97 -4.92 14.00 -4.54
CA ILE A 97 -3.72 14.82 -4.78
C ILE A 97 -2.60 14.09 -5.49
N GLN A 98 -2.69 12.76 -5.64
CA GLN A 98 -1.62 12.00 -6.28
C GLN A 98 -1.63 12.19 -7.80
N ARG A 99 -0.43 12.09 -8.37
CA ARG A 99 -0.23 12.01 -9.82
C ARG A 99 -0.22 10.54 -10.23
N GLY A 100 -0.62 10.26 -11.46
CA GLY A 100 -0.54 8.92 -12.03
C GLY A 100 0.89 8.41 -12.15
N GLY A 101 1.00 7.14 -12.53
CA GLY A 101 2.30 6.50 -12.72
C GLY A 101 2.77 5.64 -11.57
N PHE A 102 1.88 5.23 -10.68
CA PHE A 102 2.24 4.25 -9.65
C PHE A 102 2.31 2.85 -10.26
N ASP A 103 3.45 2.20 -10.05
CA ASP A 103 3.65 0.81 -10.44
C ASP A 103 3.02 -0.14 -9.43
N LEU A 104 2.93 0.29 -8.18
CA LEU A 104 2.39 -0.51 -7.09
C LEU A 104 1.63 0.38 -6.11
N ILE A 105 0.36 0.06 -5.89
CA ILE A 105 -0.46 0.70 -4.87
C ILE A 105 -0.83 -0.37 -3.85
N LEU A 106 -0.44 -0.15 -2.59
CA LEU A 106 -0.72 -1.04 -1.48
C LEU A 106 -1.87 -0.48 -0.65
N ILE A 107 -2.91 -1.26 -0.44
CA ILE A 107 -4.07 -0.86 0.33
C ILE A 107 -4.27 -1.86 1.47
N ASP A 108 -3.95 -1.43 2.69
CA ASP A 108 -4.12 -2.23 3.90
C ASP A 108 -4.89 -1.40 4.93
N PRO A 109 -6.23 -1.29 4.74
CA PRO A 109 -7.05 -0.44 5.59
C PRO A 109 -7.27 -1.04 6.97
N PRO A 110 -7.63 -0.22 7.98
CA PRO A 110 -8.03 -0.75 9.27
C PRO A 110 -9.29 -1.61 9.13
N TYR A 111 -9.46 -2.57 10.06
CA TYR A 111 -10.48 -3.62 10.01
C TYR A 111 -11.90 -3.14 9.70
N ARG A 112 -12.28 -1.97 10.20
CA ARG A 112 -13.67 -1.50 10.12
C ARG A 112 -13.93 -0.55 8.96
N LEU A 113 -12.92 -0.24 8.18
CA LEU A 113 -13.06 0.69 7.08
C LEU A 113 -13.36 -0.06 5.78
N ASP A 114 -14.62 -0.01 5.35
CA ASP A 114 -15.04 -0.56 4.08
C ASP A 114 -14.79 0.47 2.98
N CYS A 115 -13.55 0.52 2.50
CA CYS A 115 -13.11 1.53 1.55
C CYS A 115 -12.80 0.97 0.16
N GLY A 116 -12.93 -0.35 -0.02
CA GLY A 116 -12.44 -1.01 -1.24
C GLY A 116 -13.01 -0.42 -2.52
N ALA A 117 -14.34 -0.35 -2.63
CA ALA A 117 -14.97 0.16 -3.84
C ALA A 117 -14.56 1.61 -4.12
N THR A 118 -14.64 2.48 -3.11
CA THR A 118 -14.29 3.90 -3.27
C THR A 118 -12.83 4.07 -3.69
N ALA A 119 -11.92 3.37 -3.02
CA ALA A 119 -10.49 3.49 -3.31
C ALA A 119 -10.17 2.99 -4.73
N LEU A 120 -10.66 1.80 -5.08
CA LEU A 120 -10.36 1.20 -6.38
C LEU A 120 -10.98 2.00 -7.53
N GLU A 121 -12.23 2.45 -7.38
CA GLU A 121 -12.87 3.29 -8.39
C GLU A 121 -12.13 4.61 -8.59
N LYS A 122 -11.67 5.22 -7.52
CA LYS A 122 -10.92 6.47 -7.60
C LYS A 122 -9.55 6.28 -8.26
N ILE A 123 -8.88 5.19 -7.99
CA ILE A 123 -7.62 4.85 -8.65
C ILE A 123 -7.79 4.77 -10.17
N VAL A 124 -8.87 4.13 -10.62
CA VAL A 124 -9.20 4.02 -12.05
C VAL A 124 -9.55 5.40 -12.62
N LYS A 125 -10.48 6.08 -11.96
CA LYS A 125 -10.99 7.37 -12.44
C LYS A 125 -9.89 8.41 -12.60
N LYS A 126 -8.93 8.41 -11.70
CA LYS A 126 -7.82 9.36 -11.71
C LYS A 126 -6.62 8.88 -12.52
N GLY A 127 -6.67 7.67 -13.05
CA GLY A 127 -5.56 7.12 -13.83
C GLY A 127 -4.27 7.00 -13.04
N LEU A 128 -4.34 6.53 -11.80
CA LEU A 128 -3.18 6.50 -10.91
C LEU A 128 -2.19 5.38 -11.19
N LEU A 129 -2.61 4.31 -11.87
CA LEU A 129 -1.71 3.21 -12.20
C LEU A 129 -0.88 3.51 -13.44
N ALA A 130 0.40 3.20 -13.37
CA ALA A 130 1.27 3.15 -14.53
C ALA A 130 0.85 1.99 -15.43
N GLU A 131 1.37 1.97 -16.67
CA GLU A 131 1.26 0.80 -17.54
C GLU A 131 1.84 -0.40 -16.78
N ASP A 132 1.13 -1.52 -16.78
CA ASP A 132 1.46 -2.72 -16.00
C ASP A 132 1.48 -2.52 -14.48
N GLY A 133 0.98 -1.39 -13.99
CA GLY A 133 0.85 -1.15 -12.56
C GLY A 133 -0.20 -2.04 -11.91
N ILE A 134 -0.01 -2.34 -10.64
CA ILE A 134 -0.90 -3.23 -9.89
C ILE A 134 -1.33 -2.61 -8.57
N VAL A 135 -2.50 -3.05 -8.10
CA VAL A 135 -3.01 -2.75 -6.76
C VAL A 135 -3.03 -4.05 -5.97
N VAL A 136 -2.53 -4.00 -4.74
CA VAL A 136 -2.65 -5.10 -3.79
C VAL A 136 -3.50 -4.65 -2.62
N TYR A 137 -4.61 -5.34 -2.40
CA TYR A 137 -5.54 -5.06 -1.31
C TYR A 137 -5.44 -6.14 -0.25
N GLU A 138 -5.07 -5.77 0.98
CA GLU A 138 -5.04 -6.70 2.11
C GLU A 138 -6.33 -6.58 2.93
N TRP A 139 -6.93 -7.72 3.25
CA TRP A 139 -8.14 -7.81 4.04
C TRP A 139 -8.14 -9.09 4.85
N ASP A 140 -9.07 -9.22 5.79
CA ASP A 140 -9.21 -10.44 6.60
C ASP A 140 -10.10 -11.50 5.93
N LYS A 141 -10.59 -11.21 4.75
CA LYS A 141 -11.39 -12.09 3.91
C LYS A 141 -11.13 -11.75 2.44
N PRO A 142 -11.50 -12.64 1.50
CA PRO A 142 -11.35 -12.34 0.09
C PRO A 142 -12.11 -11.06 -0.29
N LEU A 143 -11.50 -10.22 -1.11
CA LEU A 143 -12.15 -9.03 -1.64
C LEU A 143 -12.83 -9.40 -2.96
N GLU A 144 -14.15 -9.47 -2.94
CA GLU A 144 -14.95 -9.90 -4.09
C GLU A 144 -15.57 -8.71 -4.82
N LEU A 145 -14.76 -7.68 -5.09
CA LEU A 145 -15.21 -6.49 -5.79
C LEU A 145 -14.87 -6.56 -7.27
N GLU A 146 -15.89 -6.31 -8.10
CA GLU A 146 -15.73 -6.11 -9.53
C GLU A 146 -15.72 -4.60 -9.78
N ILE A 147 -14.65 -4.08 -10.32
CA ILE A 147 -14.46 -2.66 -10.57
C ILE A 147 -14.23 -2.45 -12.07
N GLU A 148 -15.06 -1.61 -12.69
CA GLU A 148 -14.86 -1.26 -14.08
C GLU A 148 -13.48 -0.61 -14.27
N GLY A 149 -12.71 -1.12 -15.22
CA GLY A 149 -11.35 -0.64 -15.48
C GLY A 149 -10.26 -1.42 -14.76
N LEU A 150 -10.63 -2.33 -13.85
CA LEU A 150 -9.68 -3.20 -13.16
C LEU A 150 -10.04 -4.67 -13.36
N GLU A 151 -9.01 -5.48 -13.50
CA GLU A 151 -9.13 -6.94 -13.53
C GLU A 151 -8.54 -7.50 -12.25
N ARG A 152 -9.33 -8.25 -11.49
CA ARG A 152 -8.84 -9.04 -10.36
C ARG A 152 -8.20 -10.29 -10.93
N TYR A 153 -6.87 -10.39 -10.83
CA TYR A 153 -6.14 -11.45 -11.53
C TYR A 153 -5.52 -12.50 -10.62
N ASP A 154 -5.40 -12.23 -9.33
CA ASP A 154 -4.82 -13.19 -8.39
C ASP A 154 -5.32 -12.91 -6.97
N GLU A 155 -5.25 -13.92 -6.13
CA GLU A 155 -5.57 -13.84 -4.71
C GLU A 155 -4.65 -14.79 -3.96
N ARG A 156 -4.07 -14.32 -2.88
CA ARG A 156 -3.19 -15.12 -2.04
C ARG A 156 -3.60 -15.00 -0.59
N ARG A 157 -3.46 -16.08 0.15
CA ARG A 157 -3.72 -16.11 1.58
C ARG A 157 -2.47 -16.49 2.34
N TYR A 158 -2.13 -15.68 3.35
CA TYR A 158 -1.03 -15.97 4.28
C TYR A 158 -1.57 -15.81 5.70
N GLY A 159 -1.77 -16.95 6.40
CA GLY A 159 -2.39 -16.95 7.72
C GLY A 159 -3.82 -16.41 7.63
N LYS A 160 -4.08 -15.29 8.31
CA LYS A 160 -5.39 -14.62 8.32
C LYS A 160 -5.50 -13.50 7.30
N ALA A 161 -4.42 -13.20 6.58
CA ALA A 161 -4.40 -12.11 5.61
C ALA A 161 -4.70 -12.63 4.21
N TYR A 162 -5.62 -11.97 3.52
CA TYR A 162 -5.90 -12.20 2.10
C TYR A 162 -5.36 -11.01 1.31
N PHE A 163 -4.58 -11.31 0.27
CA PHE A 163 -4.09 -10.30 -0.66
C PHE A 163 -4.79 -10.49 -1.99
N THR A 164 -5.51 -9.49 -2.43
CA THR A 164 -6.21 -9.49 -3.71
C THR A 164 -5.48 -8.55 -4.66
N PHE A 165 -5.19 -9.02 -5.86
CA PHE A 165 -4.37 -8.32 -6.85
C PHE A 165 -5.22 -7.85 -8.01
N TYR A 166 -5.10 -6.57 -8.34
CA TYR A 166 -5.78 -5.94 -9.47
C TYR A 166 -4.77 -5.32 -10.41
N LYS A 167 -5.10 -5.35 -11.69
CA LYS A 167 -4.37 -4.61 -12.73
C LYS A 167 -5.36 -3.88 -13.62
N ALA A 168 -4.91 -2.86 -14.34
CA ALA A 168 -5.79 -2.17 -15.28
C ALA A 168 -6.20 -3.12 -16.40
N THR A 169 -7.47 -3.06 -16.80
CA THR A 169 -7.94 -3.82 -17.96
C THR A 169 -7.31 -3.25 -19.21
N THR A 170 -6.81 -4.14 -20.06
CA THR A 170 -6.35 -3.77 -21.41
C THR A 170 -7.57 -3.51 -22.28
N VAL A 171 -7.57 -2.36 -22.94
CA VAL A 171 -8.62 -1.99 -23.87
C VAL A 171 -8.24 -2.49 -25.27
#